data_c54a0df91866310244262c064e30b6a9
#
_entry.id   c54a0df91866310244262c064e30b6a9
#
_cell.length_a   1.000
_cell.length_b   1.000
_cell.length_c   1.000
_cell.angle_alpha   90.00
_cell.angle_beta   90.00
_cell.angle_gamma   90.00
#
_symmetry.space_group_name_H-M   'P 1'
#
loop_
_entity.id
_entity.type
_entity.pdbx_description
1 polymer ?
#
loop_
_entity_poly.entity_id
_entity_poly.type
_entity_poly.pdbx_seq_one_letter_code
_entity_poly.pdbx_strand_id
1 'polypeptide(L)'
;MSATLHKSKAESKGPVHIAIVTVSDTRTPETDLNGQFLRHAIETSGHIVSGYRIIPDEPADVALMLDTFCAGDTQVVLWNGGTGISPRDTTYDVLARRLEKTLPGFGELFRMLSYEQVGAAAMLSRATAGVYRGRVVFSTPGSNAAVRLAWEKLILPELKHLAWEVTR
;
A
#
# COMPACT_ATOMS: atom_id res chain seq x y z
N MET A 1 7.58 7.83 25.71
CA MET A 1 7.39 6.35 25.67
C MET A 1 8.29 5.79 24.58
N SER A 2 8.95 4.66 24.83
CA SER A 2 9.87 4.09 23.82
C SER A 2 9.09 3.42 22.68
N ALA A 3 9.66 3.39 21.48
CA ALA A 3 9.08 2.72 20.30
C ALA A 3 8.72 1.25 20.59
N THR A 4 9.51 0.57 21.43
CA THR A 4 9.28 -0.80 21.84
C THR A 4 7.95 -0.98 22.61
N LEU A 5 7.59 -0.02 23.46
CA LEU A 5 6.34 -0.08 24.24
C LEU A 5 5.11 0.13 23.34
N HIS A 6 5.22 0.98 22.31
CA HIS A 6 4.17 1.21 21.34
C HIS A 6 3.94 -0.04 20.48
N LYS A 7 5.01 -0.66 20.01
CA LYS A 7 4.94 -1.89 19.22
C LYS A 7 4.31 -3.04 20.02
N SER A 8 4.69 -3.21 21.29
CA SER A 8 4.10 -4.21 22.19
C SER A 8 2.59 -4.01 22.40
N LYS A 9 2.12 -2.76 22.53
CA LYS A 9 0.68 -2.46 22.64
C LYS A 9 -0.06 -2.75 21.33
N ALA A 10 0.55 -2.47 20.18
CA ALA A 10 -0.04 -2.77 18.89
C ALA A 10 -0.18 -4.28 18.64
N GLU A 11 0.81 -5.08 19.09
CA GLU A 11 0.77 -6.55 18.97
C GLU A 11 -0.43 -7.18 19.69
N SER A 12 -0.91 -6.59 20.79
CA SER A 12 -2.08 -7.07 21.54
C SER A 12 -3.43 -6.76 20.83
N LYS A 13 -3.43 -5.98 19.75
CA LYS A 13 -4.64 -5.69 18.99
C LYS A 13 -4.97 -6.85 18.04
N GLY A 14 -6.24 -6.94 17.68
CA GLY A 14 -6.74 -7.94 16.75
C GLY A 14 -6.15 -7.85 15.34
N PRO A 15 -6.70 -8.60 14.39
CA PRO A 15 -6.27 -8.54 13.00
C PRO A 15 -6.48 -7.14 12.41
N VAL A 16 -5.62 -6.77 11.48
CA VAL A 16 -5.75 -5.52 10.71
C VAL A 16 -6.62 -5.79 9.48
N HIS A 17 -7.55 -4.87 9.20
CA HIS A 17 -8.41 -4.91 8.02
C HIS A 17 -7.72 -4.15 6.88
N ILE A 18 -7.46 -4.85 5.78
CA ILE A 18 -6.63 -4.37 4.68
C ILE A 18 -7.41 -4.47 3.37
N ALA A 19 -7.51 -3.37 2.64
CA ALA A 19 -8.02 -3.36 1.28
C ALA A 19 -6.86 -3.36 0.27
N ILE A 20 -7.09 -3.98 -0.88
CA ILE A 20 -6.14 -4.09 -1.98
C ILE A 20 -6.75 -3.41 -3.21
N VAL A 21 -6.00 -2.53 -3.85
CA VAL A 21 -6.35 -1.93 -5.14
C VAL A 21 -5.23 -2.19 -6.13
N THR A 22 -5.55 -2.95 -7.17
CA THR A 22 -4.67 -3.13 -8.33
C THR A 22 -5.09 -2.16 -9.41
N VAL A 23 -4.16 -1.31 -9.84
CA VAL A 23 -4.39 -0.35 -10.92
C VAL A 23 -3.86 -0.95 -12.20
N SER A 24 -4.76 -1.26 -13.13
CA SER A 24 -4.43 -1.87 -14.41
C SER A 24 -5.58 -1.72 -15.40
N ASP A 25 -5.24 -1.38 -16.64
CA ASP A 25 -6.21 -1.29 -17.74
C ASP A 25 -6.51 -2.67 -18.37
N THR A 26 -5.74 -3.71 -18.04
CA THR A 26 -5.78 -5.00 -18.75
C THR A 26 -5.95 -6.23 -17.86
N ARG A 27 -5.66 -6.14 -16.57
CA ARG A 27 -5.72 -7.30 -15.66
C ARG A 27 -7.16 -7.63 -15.30
N THR A 28 -7.39 -8.93 -15.07
CA THR A 28 -8.59 -9.50 -14.47
C THR A 28 -8.23 -10.15 -13.14
N PRO A 29 -9.20 -10.54 -12.29
CA PRO A 29 -8.89 -11.27 -11.06
C PRO A 29 -8.03 -12.53 -11.27
N GLU A 30 -8.20 -13.21 -12.41
CA GLU A 30 -7.45 -14.42 -12.76
C GLU A 30 -6.00 -14.12 -13.17
N THR A 31 -5.75 -12.92 -13.72
CA THR A 31 -4.42 -12.51 -14.22
C THR A 31 -3.69 -11.56 -13.28
N ASP A 32 -4.35 -11.08 -12.21
CA ASP A 32 -3.76 -10.19 -11.22
C ASP A 32 -2.94 -10.97 -10.18
N LEU A 33 -1.71 -11.30 -10.53
CA LEU A 33 -0.80 -12.02 -9.64
C LEU A 33 -0.48 -11.23 -8.35
N ASN A 34 -0.49 -9.90 -8.40
CA ASN A 34 -0.25 -9.07 -7.23
C ASN A 34 -1.43 -9.14 -6.25
N GLY A 35 -2.65 -9.03 -6.75
CA GLY A 35 -3.85 -9.18 -5.94
C GLY A 35 -3.95 -10.55 -5.30
N GLN A 36 -3.67 -11.61 -6.06
CA GLN A 36 -3.64 -12.98 -5.56
C GLN A 36 -2.57 -13.16 -4.46
N PHE A 37 -1.35 -12.67 -4.69
CA PHE A 37 -0.27 -12.72 -3.71
C PHE A 37 -0.64 -11.98 -2.42
N LEU A 38 -1.09 -10.74 -2.52
CA LEU A 38 -1.42 -9.93 -1.34
C LEU A 38 -2.57 -10.53 -0.54
N ARG A 39 -3.63 -11.00 -1.20
CA ARG A 39 -4.75 -11.67 -0.51
C ARG A 39 -4.26 -12.86 0.30
N HIS A 40 -3.49 -13.76 -0.32
CA HIS A 40 -2.93 -14.93 0.36
C HIS A 40 -1.97 -14.52 1.50
N ALA A 41 -1.07 -13.57 1.26
CA ALA A 41 -0.10 -13.12 2.25
C ALA A 41 -0.75 -12.44 3.47
N ILE A 42 -1.79 -11.64 3.26
CA ILE A 42 -2.56 -10.99 4.33
C ILE A 42 -3.24 -12.05 5.21
N GLU A 43 -3.96 -12.98 4.60
CA GLU A 43 -4.70 -14.03 5.32
C GLU A 43 -3.75 -14.97 6.07
N THR A 44 -2.66 -15.39 5.43
CA THR A 44 -1.64 -16.26 6.04
C THR A 44 -0.94 -15.57 7.23
N SER A 45 -0.84 -14.25 7.21
CA SER A 45 -0.27 -13.47 8.32
C SER A 45 -1.29 -13.17 9.44
N GLY A 46 -2.50 -13.73 9.36
CA GLY A 46 -3.54 -13.57 10.39
C GLY A 46 -4.29 -12.25 10.32
N HIS A 47 -4.30 -11.58 9.18
CA HIS A 47 -5.03 -10.34 8.94
C HIS A 47 -6.24 -10.57 8.02
N ILE A 48 -7.04 -9.55 7.81
CA ILE A 48 -8.32 -9.64 7.10
C ILE A 48 -8.27 -8.81 5.81
N VAL A 49 -8.59 -9.43 4.69
CA VAL A 49 -8.83 -8.71 3.44
C VAL A 49 -10.24 -8.11 3.50
N SER A 50 -10.34 -6.81 3.72
CA SER A 50 -11.61 -6.07 3.81
C SER A 50 -12.16 -5.66 2.44
N GLY A 51 -11.35 -5.72 1.40
CA GLY A 51 -11.78 -5.43 0.04
C GLY A 51 -10.68 -5.68 -0.97
N TYR A 52 -11.09 -5.94 -2.21
CA TYR A 52 -10.19 -6.10 -3.35
C TYR A 52 -10.86 -5.55 -4.60
N ARG A 53 -10.16 -4.69 -5.33
CA ARG A 53 -10.63 -4.13 -6.59
C ARG A 53 -9.49 -4.01 -7.59
N ILE A 54 -9.84 -4.18 -8.85
CA ILE A 54 -9.00 -3.79 -10.01
C ILE A 54 -9.68 -2.60 -10.63
N ILE A 55 -8.94 -1.54 -10.85
CA ILE A 55 -9.45 -0.30 -11.46
C ILE A 55 -8.52 0.17 -12.57
N PRO A 56 -9.03 0.89 -13.58
CA PRO A 56 -8.18 1.56 -14.55
C PRO A 56 -7.39 2.69 -13.90
N ASP A 57 -6.27 3.08 -14.53
CA ASP A 57 -5.48 4.22 -14.07
C ASP A 57 -6.12 5.54 -14.54
N GLU A 58 -7.28 5.85 -13.95
CA GLU A 58 -8.04 7.06 -14.18
C GLU A 58 -8.16 7.86 -12.87
N PRO A 59 -7.85 9.17 -12.87
CA PRO A 59 -7.86 9.98 -11.64
C PRO A 59 -9.16 9.91 -10.85
N ALA A 60 -10.31 9.88 -11.54
CA ALA A 60 -11.62 9.82 -10.90
C ALA A 60 -11.85 8.47 -10.19
N ASP A 61 -11.43 7.36 -10.82
CA ASP A 61 -11.57 6.01 -10.25
C ASP A 61 -10.64 5.83 -9.05
N VAL A 62 -9.42 6.33 -9.14
CA VAL A 62 -8.47 6.33 -8.02
C VAL A 62 -9.02 7.11 -6.83
N ALA A 63 -9.52 8.32 -7.06
CA ALA A 63 -10.10 9.15 -6.02
C ALA A 63 -11.33 8.51 -5.37
N LEU A 64 -12.24 7.97 -6.17
CA LEU A 64 -13.45 7.29 -5.69
C LEU A 64 -13.11 6.05 -4.85
N MET A 65 -12.15 5.25 -5.29
CA MET A 65 -11.77 4.04 -4.58
C MET A 65 -11.08 4.33 -3.25
N LEU A 66 -10.23 5.37 -3.22
CA LEU A 66 -9.62 5.83 -1.97
C LEU A 66 -10.70 6.27 -0.96
N ASP A 67 -11.65 7.09 -1.38
CA ASP A 67 -12.74 7.54 -0.53
C ASP A 67 -13.60 6.37 -0.04
N THR A 68 -13.89 5.42 -0.92
CA THR A 68 -14.72 4.25 -0.60
C THR A 68 -14.09 3.38 0.49
N PHE A 69 -12.82 3.00 0.34
CA PHE A 69 -12.16 2.17 1.34
C PHE A 69 -11.85 2.90 2.64
N CYS A 70 -11.57 4.20 2.57
CA CYS A 70 -11.29 4.99 3.77
C CYS A 70 -12.57 5.40 4.54
N ALA A 71 -13.76 5.21 3.99
CA ALA A 71 -15.03 5.42 4.68
C ALA A 71 -15.50 4.21 5.51
N GLY A 72 -15.00 3.01 5.22
CA GLY A 72 -15.39 1.76 5.89
C GLY A 72 -14.47 1.35 7.04
N ASP A 73 -14.47 0.05 7.32
CA ASP A 73 -13.70 -0.55 8.41
C ASP A 73 -12.23 -0.83 8.04
N THR A 74 -11.84 -0.55 6.81
CA THR A 74 -10.46 -0.71 6.34
C THR A 74 -9.53 0.19 7.14
N GLN A 75 -8.43 -0.36 7.62
CA GLN A 75 -7.39 0.37 8.36
C GLN A 75 -6.18 0.70 7.49
N VAL A 76 -5.90 -0.16 6.52
CA VAL A 76 -4.78 -0.03 5.59
C VAL A 76 -5.24 -0.27 4.18
N VAL A 77 -4.83 0.57 3.24
CA VAL A 77 -5.12 0.39 1.81
C VAL A 77 -3.82 0.20 1.06
N LEU A 78 -3.69 -0.92 0.37
CA LEU A 78 -2.52 -1.27 -0.43
C LEU A 78 -2.84 -1.06 -1.92
N TRP A 79 -2.15 -0.11 -2.52
CA TRP A 79 -2.22 0.17 -3.95
C TRP A 79 -1.02 -0.41 -4.68
N ASN A 80 -1.22 -0.99 -5.85
CA ASN A 80 -0.15 -1.40 -6.72
C ASN A 80 -0.46 -1.04 -8.18
N GLY A 81 0.51 -0.44 -8.86
CA GLY A 81 0.39 0.10 -10.21
C GLY A 81 0.23 1.63 -10.25
N GLY A 82 0.37 2.21 -11.44
CA GLY A 82 0.17 3.63 -11.70
C GLY A 82 1.20 4.58 -11.07
N THR A 83 2.38 4.08 -10.70
CA THR A 83 3.44 4.89 -10.07
C THR A 83 4.55 5.33 -11.02
N GLY A 84 4.49 4.92 -12.30
CA GLY A 84 5.47 5.27 -13.31
C GLY A 84 5.45 6.76 -13.68
N ILE A 85 6.32 7.14 -14.61
CA ILE A 85 6.48 8.53 -15.09
C ILE A 85 5.84 8.77 -16.46
N SER A 86 5.13 7.78 -16.97
CA SER A 86 4.36 7.93 -18.22
C SER A 86 3.16 8.87 -18.00
N PRO A 87 2.69 9.60 -19.03
CA PRO A 87 1.46 10.39 -18.93
C PRO A 87 0.23 9.56 -18.52
N ARG A 88 0.24 8.26 -18.76
CA ARG A 88 -0.84 7.34 -18.36
C ARG A 88 -0.82 7.00 -16.87
N ASP A 89 0.34 7.14 -16.20
CA ASP A 89 0.49 6.85 -14.78
C ASP A 89 0.01 8.03 -13.94
N THR A 90 -1.21 7.95 -13.40
CA THR A 90 -1.84 9.05 -12.64
C THR A 90 -2.07 8.71 -11.16
N THR A 91 -2.05 7.45 -10.80
CA THR A 91 -2.39 6.99 -9.44
C THR A 91 -1.54 7.66 -8.37
N TYR A 92 -0.20 7.67 -8.54
CA TYR A 92 0.69 8.35 -7.59
C TYR A 92 0.29 9.81 -7.37
N ASP A 93 0.03 10.55 -8.45
CA ASP A 93 -0.26 11.98 -8.38
C ASP A 93 -1.57 12.25 -7.64
N VAL A 94 -2.59 11.42 -7.85
CA VAL A 94 -3.87 11.52 -7.14
C VAL A 94 -3.70 11.23 -5.65
N LEU A 95 -3.04 10.11 -5.31
CA LEU A 95 -2.83 9.71 -3.93
C LEU A 95 -1.96 10.72 -3.17
N ALA A 96 -0.84 11.14 -3.75
CA ALA A 96 0.09 12.07 -3.12
C ALA A 96 -0.55 13.42 -2.77
N ARG A 97 -1.49 13.91 -3.60
CA ARG A 97 -2.22 15.16 -3.33
C ARG A 97 -3.26 15.01 -2.23
N ARG A 98 -3.74 13.81 -1.97
CA ARG A 98 -4.79 13.55 -0.98
C ARG A 98 -4.27 13.15 0.38
N LEU A 99 -3.04 12.64 0.47
CA LEU A 99 -2.45 12.28 1.76
C LEU A 99 -2.35 13.50 2.67
N GLU A 100 -2.93 13.40 3.85
CA GLU A 100 -2.88 14.43 4.90
C GLU A 100 -1.51 14.48 5.57
N LYS A 101 -0.88 13.32 5.67
CA LYS A 101 0.51 13.15 6.15
C LYS A 101 1.20 12.16 5.24
N THR A 102 2.43 12.46 4.85
CA THR A 102 3.27 11.53 4.09
C THR A 102 4.23 10.78 5.02
N LEU A 103 4.59 9.57 4.63
CA LEU A 103 5.64 8.76 5.25
C LEU A 103 6.83 8.67 4.28
N PRO A 104 7.69 9.69 4.21
CA PRO A 104 8.79 9.72 3.24
C PRO A 104 9.73 8.53 3.39
N GLY A 105 9.93 8.06 4.62
CA GLY A 105 10.76 6.91 4.94
C GLY A 105 10.34 5.62 4.23
N PHE A 106 9.06 5.44 3.93
CA PHE A 106 8.62 4.27 3.16
C PHE A 106 9.23 4.29 1.76
N GLY A 107 9.09 5.38 1.02
CA GLY A 107 9.66 5.50 -0.32
C GLY A 107 11.19 5.45 -0.34
N GLU A 108 11.83 6.07 0.66
CA GLU A 108 13.30 6.04 0.81
C GLU A 108 13.80 4.60 1.02
N LEU A 109 13.25 3.86 1.96
CA LEU A 109 13.60 2.46 2.23
C LEU A 109 13.24 1.55 1.06
N PHE A 110 12.06 1.75 0.45
CA PHE A 110 11.65 0.96 -0.71
C PHE A 110 12.63 1.12 -1.86
N ARG A 111 13.02 2.36 -2.22
CA ARG A 111 13.98 2.61 -3.30
C ARG A 111 15.39 2.10 -2.97
N MET A 112 15.83 2.21 -1.73
CA MET A 112 17.10 1.63 -1.28
C MET A 112 17.14 0.11 -1.48
N LEU A 113 16.10 -0.60 -1.02
CA LEU A 113 16.00 -2.06 -1.17
C LEU A 113 15.81 -2.47 -2.65
N SER A 114 15.03 -1.69 -3.39
CA SER A 114 14.81 -1.92 -4.82
C SER A 114 16.10 -1.74 -5.63
N TYR A 115 16.98 -0.81 -5.24
CA TYR A 115 18.28 -0.60 -5.89
C TYR A 115 19.13 -1.88 -5.87
N GLU A 116 19.08 -2.65 -4.82
CA GLU A 116 19.82 -3.92 -4.72
C GLU A 116 19.31 -4.97 -5.76
N GLN A 117 18.05 -4.86 -6.19
CA GLN A 117 17.45 -5.79 -7.16
C GLN A 117 17.57 -5.31 -8.61
N VAL A 118 17.35 -4.01 -8.85
CA VAL A 118 17.20 -3.45 -10.20
C VAL A 118 18.16 -2.31 -10.52
N GLY A 119 19.06 -1.99 -9.60
CA GLY A 119 20.06 -0.93 -9.80
C GLY A 119 19.41 0.45 -9.96
N ALA A 120 19.98 1.27 -10.85
CA ALA A 120 19.56 2.66 -11.06
C ALA A 120 18.08 2.81 -11.48
N ALA A 121 17.46 1.79 -12.04
CA ALA A 121 16.04 1.81 -12.38
C ALA A 121 15.14 2.05 -11.16
N ALA A 122 15.61 1.79 -9.94
CA ALA A 122 14.90 2.09 -8.71
C ALA A 122 14.53 3.59 -8.58
N MET A 123 15.31 4.51 -9.18
CA MET A 123 15.00 5.95 -9.15
C MET A 123 13.68 6.31 -9.87
N LEU A 124 13.20 5.45 -10.77
CA LEU A 124 11.95 5.68 -11.51
C LEU A 124 10.71 5.33 -10.67
N SER A 125 10.89 4.67 -9.53
CA SER A 125 9.79 4.32 -8.64
C SER A 125 9.33 5.52 -7.83
N ARG A 126 8.04 5.84 -7.93
CA ARG A 126 7.38 6.85 -7.09
C ARG A 126 6.59 6.22 -5.94
N ALA A 127 7.06 5.08 -5.41
CA ALA A 127 6.46 4.46 -4.25
C ALA A 127 6.33 5.46 -3.10
N THR A 128 5.15 5.50 -2.48
CA THR A 128 4.83 6.43 -1.40
C THR A 128 3.89 5.79 -0.38
N ALA A 129 3.83 6.39 0.80
CA ALA A 129 2.87 6.04 1.81
C ALA A 129 2.48 7.26 2.64
N GLY A 130 1.35 7.17 3.32
CA GLY A 130 0.88 8.24 4.18
C GLY A 130 -0.43 7.91 4.86
N VAL A 131 -1.06 8.95 5.38
CA VAL A 131 -2.34 8.85 6.09
C VAL A 131 -3.40 9.64 5.34
N TYR A 132 -4.57 9.04 5.20
CA TYR A 132 -5.76 9.66 4.66
C TYR A 132 -6.98 9.25 5.49
N ARG A 133 -7.70 10.23 6.06
CA ARG A 133 -8.89 10.01 6.92
C ARG A 133 -8.68 8.94 8.00
N GLY A 134 -7.54 8.98 8.67
CA GLY A 134 -7.21 8.01 9.72
C GLY A 134 -6.92 6.59 9.21
N ARG A 135 -6.58 6.42 7.94
CA ARG A 135 -6.17 5.15 7.32
C ARG A 135 -4.75 5.26 6.78
N VAL A 136 -4.01 4.18 6.87
CA VAL A 136 -2.68 4.12 6.24
C VAL A 136 -2.83 3.72 4.79
N VAL A 137 -2.20 4.45 3.91
CA VAL A 137 -2.22 4.23 2.47
C VAL A 137 -0.80 3.94 1.99
N PHE A 138 -0.62 2.84 1.28
CA PHE A 138 0.63 2.49 0.60
C PHE A 138 0.40 2.43 -0.90
N SER A 139 1.33 2.97 -1.68
CA SER A 139 1.32 2.90 -3.13
C SER A 139 2.67 2.38 -3.62
N THR A 140 2.64 1.28 -4.36
CA THR A 140 3.82 0.58 -4.88
C THR A 140 3.75 0.45 -6.41
N PRO A 141 4.90 0.26 -7.08
CA PRO A 141 4.89 -0.14 -8.48
C PRO A 141 4.13 -1.45 -8.71
N GLY A 142 3.66 -1.63 -9.94
CA GLY A 142 2.85 -2.77 -10.32
C GLY A 142 3.62 -4.07 -10.62
N SER A 143 4.94 -4.10 -10.51
CA SER A 143 5.69 -5.35 -10.69
C SER A 143 5.52 -6.26 -9.47
N ASN A 144 5.46 -7.57 -9.72
CA ASN A 144 5.32 -8.56 -8.65
C ASN A 144 6.48 -8.49 -7.64
N ALA A 145 7.71 -8.29 -8.12
CA ALA A 145 8.87 -8.13 -7.26
C ALA A 145 8.75 -6.90 -6.33
N ALA A 146 8.25 -5.78 -6.83
CA ALA A 146 8.05 -4.56 -6.06
C ALA A 146 6.99 -4.75 -4.95
N VAL A 147 5.88 -5.38 -5.29
CA VAL A 147 4.79 -5.66 -4.34
C VAL A 147 5.26 -6.59 -3.23
N ARG A 148 5.98 -7.66 -3.57
CA ARG A 148 6.56 -8.58 -2.60
C ARG A 148 7.57 -7.91 -1.68
N LEU A 149 8.49 -7.14 -2.26
CA LEU A 149 9.50 -6.38 -1.51
C LEU A 149 8.84 -5.45 -0.49
N ALA A 150 7.87 -4.65 -0.92
CA ALA A 150 7.16 -3.73 -0.05
C ALA A 150 6.44 -4.47 1.08
N TRP A 151 5.68 -5.52 0.77
CA TRP A 151 4.94 -6.28 1.76
C TRP A 151 5.86 -6.95 2.78
N GLU A 152 6.82 -7.74 2.32
CA GLU A 152 7.63 -8.59 3.19
C GLU A 152 8.65 -7.80 4.02
N LYS A 153 9.25 -6.76 3.45
CA LYS A 153 10.36 -6.02 4.08
C LYS A 153 9.92 -4.78 4.85
N LEU A 154 8.81 -4.15 4.47
CA LEU A 154 8.44 -2.85 5.01
C LEU A 154 7.05 -2.85 5.67
N ILE A 155 6.03 -3.36 4.98
CA ILE A 155 4.65 -3.22 5.42
C ILE A 155 4.32 -4.20 6.54
N LEU A 156 4.49 -5.50 6.30
CA LEU A 156 4.14 -6.54 7.28
C LEU A 156 4.84 -6.36 8.63
N PRO A 157 6.16 -6.06 8.70
CA PRO A 157 6.85 -5.89 9.98
C PRO A 157 6.32 -4.75 10.86
N GLU A 158 5.70 -3.73 10.27
CA GLU A 158 5.18 -2.56 10.99
C GLU A 158 3.65 -2.41 10.89
N LEU A 159 2.96 -3.36 10.27
CA LEU A 159 1.55 -3.27 9.92
C LEU A 159 0.63 -2.94 11.10
N LYS A 160 0.73 -3.72 12.17
CA LYS A 160 -0.08 -3.50 13.39
C LYS A 160 0.26 -2.19 14.07
N HIS A 161 1.53 -1.85 14.13
CA HIS A 161 2.00 -0.59 14.72
C HIS A 161 1.42 0.60 13.97
N LEU A 162 1.52 0.62 12.64
CA LEU A 162 0.98 1.68 11.80
C LEU A 162 -0.55 1.80 11.91
N ALA A 163 -1.27 0.69 11.83
CA ALA A 163 -2.73 0.67 11.97
C ALA A 163 -3.18 1.21 13.34
N TRP A 164 -2.43 0.93 14.40
CA TRP A 164 -2.74 1.43 15.74
C TRP A 164 -2.42 2.92 15.88
N GLU A 165 -1.29 3.39 15.33
CA GLU A 165 -0.86 4.79 15.44
C GLU A 165 -1.88 5.77 14.81
N VAL A 166 -2.52 5.40 13.71
CA VAL A 166 -3.49 6.29 13.04
C VAL A 166 -4.88 6.31 13.69
N THR A 167 -5.14 5.37 14.61
CA THR A 167 -6.46 5.24 15.27
C THR A 167 -6.47 5.62 16.75
N ARG A 168 -5.33 5.99 17.32
CA ARG A 168 -5.21 6.39 18.72
C ARG A 168 -5.47 7.89 18.99
#